data_6452031147334247925c8e8261f68dc5
#
_entry.id   6452031147334247925c8e8261f68dc5
#
_cell.length_a   1.000
_cell.length_b   1.000
_cell.length_c   1.000
_cell.angle_alpha   90.00
_cell.angle_beta   90.00
_cell.angle_gamma   90.00
#
_symmetry.space_group_name_H-M   'P 1'
#
loop_
_entity.id
_entity.type
_entity.pdbx_description
1 polymer ?
#
loop_
_entity_poly.entity_id
_entity_poly.type
_entity_poly.pdbx_seq_one_letter_code
_entity_poly.pdbx_strand_id
1 'polypeptide(L)'
;VSAALSGMEKDVARLLACYDVRTEVEQIAGRLGVTENYVRVILRKLREKRHELWPQHIRDVRPLGLLTAVVYTRTPVGEATRISDLERLGIPLYRYLHSYRATLDNMHIYSYLLPEGYVYELIPEIERKLNGEIELGVTIPLQFDCNKPRRLPRPGSLHEEISKALRVLEEVPQAKINLLDLMIYAGLDLNPLAGVRELQDPSPIYSERLEIEGLSHRLNYRRLAQRYRQLSAAKLVGRVLLLAAAIGSDRPIPLFIRVRRDCFPILYAFALATWSTPSIFLGEETVATVLVLPDEATEYARQLLGECILYVGVVTRGFGTTIPVEMYDPFEGQWVLNPQPLPNLLRRLGFLASS
;
A
#
# COMPACT_ATOMS: atom_id res chain seq x y z
N VAL A 1 -25.34 5.19 -1.03
CA VAL A 1 -25.38 6.09 -2.20
C VAL A 1 -23.98 6.63 -2.37
N SER A 2 -23.21 6.09 -3.32
CA SER A 2 -21.88 6.62 -3.67
C SER A 2 -22.04 8.06 -4.14
N ALA A 3 -21.37 9.01 -3.49
CA ALA A 3 -21.38 10.40 -3.93
C ALA A 3 -20.55 10.50 -5.22
N ALA A 4 -21.22 10.61 -6.35
CA ALA A 4 -20.56 10.75 -7.65
C ALA A 4 -19.56 11.91 -7.62
N LEU A 5 -18.32 11.64 -8.03
CA LEU A 5 -17.29 12.66 -8.17
C LEU A 5 -17.62 13.57 -9.36
N SER A 6 -17.47 14.87 -9.20
CA SER A 6 -17.49 15.81 -10.33
C SER A 6 -16.32 15.56 -11.29
N GLY A 7 -16.39 16.08 -12.52
CA GLY A 7 -15.30 15.96 -13.49
C GLY A 7 -13.96 16.40 -12.93
N MET A 8 -13.92 17.58 -12.30
CA MET A 8 -12.68 18.13 -11.72
C MET A 8 -12.18 17.32 -10.50
N GLU A 9 -13.08 16.75 -9.68
CA GLU A 9 -12.69 15.85 -8.59
C GLU A 9 -12.05 14.56 -9.15
N LYS A 10 -12.57 14.01 -10.25
CA LYS A 10 -11.97 12.87 -10.95
C LYS A 10 -10.60 13.19 -11.51
N ASP A 11 -10.43 14.38 -12.09
CA ASP A 11 -9.16 14.78 -12.68
C ASP A 11 -8.08 15.02 -11.62
N VAL A 12 -8.41 15.69 -10.50
CA VAL A 12 -7.50 15.80 -9.35
C VAL A 12 -7.16 14.41 -8.81
N ALA A 13 -8.16 13.55 -8.58
CA ALA A 13 -7.97 12.21 -8.05
C ALA A 13 -7.02 11.36 -8.89
N ARG A 14 -7.08 11.48 -10.23
CA ARG A 14 -6.16 10.80 -11.15
C ARG A 14 -4.73 11.31 -11.02
N LEU A 15 -4.56 12.62 -10.88
CA LEU A 15 -3.23 13.22 -10.80
C LEU A 15 -2.49 12.85 -9.50
N LEU A 16 -3.20 12.43 -8.43
CA LEU A 16 -2.58 11.97 -7.18
C LEU A 16 -1.74 10.70 -7.37
N ALA A 17 -2.01 9.90 -8.38
CA ALA A 17 -1.19 8.75 -8.72
C ALA A 17 0.20 9.13 -9.26
N CYS A 18 0.39 10.37 -9.72
CA CYS A 18 1.64 10.85 -10.30
C CYS A 18 2.31 11.96 -9.48
N TYR A 19 1.54 12.71 -8.70
CA TYR A 19 2.02 13.86 -7.95
C TYR A 19 1.76 13.71 -6.45
N ASP A 20 2.72 14.08 -5.64
CA ASP A 20 2.54 14.13 -4.19
C ASP A 20 1.62 15.31 -3.81
N VAL A 21 0.49 14.97 -3.23
CA VAL A 21 -0.53 15.92 -2.75
C VAL A 21 -0.01 16.95 -1.73
N ARG A 22 1.17 16.73 -1.15
CA ARG A 22 1.73 17.54 -0.06
C ARG A 22 2.80 18.51 -0.53
N THR A 23 3.52 18.13 -1.58
CA THR A 23 4.68 18.90 -2.09
C THR A 23 4.51 19.36 -3.54
N GLU A 24 3.58 18.77 -4.31
CA GLU A 24 3.43 18.99 -5.74
C GLU A 24 2.05 19.54 -6.14
N VAL A 25 1.37 20.25 -5.24
CA VAL A 25 0.03 20.86 -5.52
C VAL A 25 0.08 21.86 -6.65
N GLU A 26 1.19 22.61 -6.77
CA GLU A 26 1.41 23.58 -7.86
C GLU A 26 1.40 22.88 -9.23
N GLN A 27 2.06 21.73 -9.36
CA GLN A 27 2.09 20.95 -10.60
C GLN A 27 0.70 20.41 -10.96
N ILE A 28 -0.08 19.96 -9.96
CA ILE A 28 -1.47 19.56 -10.18
C ILE A 28 -2.31 20.75 -10.68
N ALA A 29 -2.18 21.90 -10.03
CA ALA A 29 -2.90 23.11 -10.37
C ALA A 29 -2.55 23.60 -11.81
N GLY A 30 -1.26 23.63 -12.13
CA GLY A 30 -0.77 24.01 -13.47
C GLY A 30 -1.29 23.10 -14.57
N ARG A 31 -1.34 21.78 -14.30
CA ARG A 31 -1.89 20.82 -15.27
C ARG A 31 -3.38 20.99 -15.54
N LEU A 32 -4.14 21.40 -14.55
CA LEU A 32 -5.58 21.57 -14.64
C LEU A 32 -6.00 22.99 -15.05
N GLY A 33 -5.05 23.92 -15.15
CA GLY A 33 -5.34 25.32 -15.43
C GLY A 33 -6.13 26.01 -14.31
N VAL A 34 -5.94 25.59 -13.05
CA VAL A 34 -6.65 26.14 -11.89
C VAL A 34 -5.68 26.65 -10.83
N THR A 35 -6.18 27.29 -9.79
CA THR A 35 -5.34 27.76 -8.67
C THR A 35 -5.04 26.64 -7.68
N GLU A 36 -3.90 26.71 -6.99
CA GLU A 36 -3.56 25.76 -5.91
C GLU A 36 -4.64 25.72 -4.82
N ASN A 37 -5.21 26.87 -4.48
CA ASN A 37 -6.27 26.93 -3.46
C ASN A 37 -7.49 26.12 -3.88
N TYR A 38 -7.84 26.16 -5.15
CA TYR A 38 -8.94 25.34 -5.67
C TYR A 38 -8.63 23.84 -5.60
N VAL A 39 -7.40 23.43 -5.94
CA VAL A 39 -6.95 22.03 -5.74
C VAL A 39 -7.05 21.62 -4.26
N ARG A 40 -6.61 22.47 -3.32
CA ARG A 40 -6.70 22.23 -1.87
C ARG A 40 -8.15 22.04 -1.40
N VAL A 41 -9.09 22.80 -1.96
CA VAL A 41 -10.53 22.63 -1.68
C VAL A 41 -11.02 21.26 -2.16
N ILE A 42 -10.62 20.85 -3.36
CA ILE A 42 -10.98 19.52 -3.90
C ILE A 42 -10.37 18.42 -3.05
N LEU A 43 -9.10 18.51 -2.66
CA LEU A 43 -8.45 17.53 -1.78
C LEU A 43 -9.17 17.35 -0.46
N ARG A 44 -9.70 18.43 0.12
CA ARG A 44 -10.52 18.34 1.33
C ARG A 44 -11.80 17.53 1.09
N LYS A 45 -12.50 17.78 -0.02
CA LYS A 45 -13.70 16.99 -0.40
C LYS A 45 -13.37 15.51 -0.64
N LEU A 46 -12.24 15.21 -1.30
CA LEU A 46 -11.80 13.83 -1.52
C LEU A 46 -11.48 13.12 -0.19
N ARG A 47 -10.92 13.83 0.80
CA ARG A 47 -10.71 13.29 2.15
C ARG A 47 -12.02 12.92 2.85
N GLU A 48 -13.05 13.76 2.72
CA GLU A 48 -14.38 13.48 3.26
C GLU A 48 -15.01 12.22 2.64
N LYS A 49 -14.74 11.96 1.36
CA LYS A 49 -15.22 10.80 0.60
C LYS A 49 -14.25 9.59 0.63
N ARG A 50 -13.19 9.61 1.45
CA ARG A 50 -12.10 8.62 1.39
C ARG A 50 -12.56 7.16 1.47
N HIS A 51 -13.57 6.87 2.27
CA HIS A 51 -14.07 5.50 2.46
C HIS A 51 -14.71 4.90 1.19
N GLU A 52 -15.21 5.76 0.28
CA GLU A 52 -15.80 5.35 -0.98
C GLU A 52 -14.76 5.25 -2.10
N LEU A 53 -13.61 5.92 -1.94
CA LEU A 53 -12.57 6.06 -2.97
C LEU A 53 -11.46 5.03 -2.86
N TRP A 54 -11.40 4.27 -1.77
CA TRP A 54 -10.38 3.26 -1.49
C TRP A 54 -8.95 3.77 -1.73
N PRO A 55 -8.53 4.82 -1.00
CA PRO A 55 -7.20 5.38 -1.17
C PRO A 55 -6.14 4.36 -0.76
N GLN A 56 -5.13 4.21 -1.62
CA GLN A 56 -3.98 3.35 -1.36
C GLN A 56 -2.70 4.19 -1.45
N HIS A 57 -1.82 4.00 -0.48
CA HIS A 57 -0.49 4.59 -0.52
C HIS A 57 0.43 3.68 -1.31
N ILE A 58 0.99 4.21 -2.40
CA ILE A 58 1.86 3.47 -3.32
C ILE A 58 3.31 3.77 -2.96
N ARG A 59 4.05 2.79 -2.46
CA ARG A 59 5.48 2.90 -2.15
C ARG A 59 6.21 1.60 -2.36
N ASP A 60 7.54 1.70 -2.46
CA ASP A 60 8.43 0.56 -2.43
C ASP A 60 8.80 0.25 -0.96
N VAL A 61 8.66 -1.00 -0.53
CA VAL A 61 9.03 -1.44 0.83
C VAL A 61 10.43 -2.07 0.87
N ARG A 62 11.06 -2.35 -0.28
CA ARG A 62 12.40 -2.93 -0.34
C ARG A 62 13.47 -2.08 0.35
N PRO A 63 13.47 -0.72 0.23
CA PRO A 63 14.42 0.12 0.96
C PRO A 63 14.34 0.00 2.48
N LEU A 64 13.26 -0.60 2.99
CA LEU A 64 13.06 -0.83 4.43
C LEU A 64 13.72 -2.13 4.92
N GLY A 65 14.30 -2.94 4.05
CA GLY A 65 14.82 -4.27 4.38
C GLY A 65 13.71 -5.26 4.76
N LEU A 66 12.54 -5.11 4.15
CA LEU A 66 11.38 -5.99 4.35
C LEU A 66 11.09 -6.79 3.08
N LEU A 67 10.88 -8.09 3.25
CA LEU A 67 10.35 -8.98 2.23
C LEU A 67 8.86 -9.21 2.46
N THR A 68 8.14 -9.50 1.40
CA THR A 68 6.74 -9.87 1.46
C THR A 68 6.61 -11.39 1.46
N ALA A 69 5.93 -11.95 2.46
CA ALA A 69 5.50 -13.35 2.44
C ALA A 69 3.98 -13.39 2.24
N VAL A 70 3.52 -14.09 1.21
CA VAL A 70 2.09 -14.28 0.94
C VAL A 70 1.72 -15.72 1.23
N VAL A 71 0.68 -15.90 2.03
CA VAL A 71 0.17 -17.20 2.43
C VAL A 71 -1.21 -17.41 1.84
N TYR A 72 -1.38 -18.52 1.14
CA TYR A 72 -2.65 -18.96 0.56
C TYR A 72 -3.16 -20.16 1.36
N THR A 73 -4.29 -20.02 2.03
CA THR A 73 -4.79 -21.05 2.93
C THR A 73 -6.33 -21.11 2.95
N ARG A 74 -6.88 -22.18 3.53
CA ARG A 74 -8.30 -22.28 3.88
C ARG A 74 -8.57 -21.91 5.34
N THR A 75 -7.55 -21.56 6.11
CA THR A 75 -7.67 -21.16 7.52
C THR A 75 -8.13 -19.71 7.63
N PRO A 76 -9.34 -19.43 8.14
CA PRO A 76 -9.86 -18.05 8.26
C PRO A 76 -9.23 -17.31 9.44
N VAL A 77 -9.20 -15.98 9.35
CA VAL A 77 -8.81 -15.10 10.46
C VAL A 77 -9.95 -14.80 11.46
N GLY A 78 -11.13 -15.37 11.26
CA GLY A 78 -12.29 -15.01 12.07
C GLY A 78 -12.79 -13.57 11.80
N GLU A 79 -13.26 -12.88 12.83
CA GLU A 79 -13.83 -11.52 12.72
C GLU A 79 -12.82 -10.43 13.14
N ALA A 80 -11.53 -10.62 12.90
CA ALA A 80 -10.53 -9.62 13.24
C ALA A 80 -10.75 -8.32 12.44
N THR A 81 -10.69 -7.21 13.15
CA THR A 81 -10.72 -5.85 12.61
C THR A 81 -9.55 -4.99 13.07
N ARG A 82 -8.81 -5.47 14.10
CA ARG A 82 -7.65 -4.79 14.72
C ARG A 82 -6.51 -5.80 14.92
N ILE A 83 -5.32 -5.28 15.18
CA ILE A 83 -4.13 -6.10 15.47
C ILE A 83 -4.33 -6.96 16.73
N SER A 84 -4.94 -6.43 17.78
CA SER A 84 -5.31 -7.15 19.00
C SER A 84 -6.24 -8.33 18.77
N ASP A 85 -7.15 -8.20 17.82
CA ASP A 85 -8.00 -9.32 17.43
C ASP A 85 -7.19 -10.47 16.83
N LEU A 86 -6.15 -10.13 16.05
CA LEU A 86 -5.25 -11.12 15.44
C LEU A 86 -4.44 -11.88 16.50
N GLU A 87 -3.96 -11.18 17.52
CA GLU A 87 -3.28 -11.78 18.66
C GLU A 87 -4.20 -12.76 19.39
N ARG A 88 -5.40 -12.31 19.75
CA ARG A 88 -6.42 -13.12 20.44
C ARG A 88 -6.84 -14.36 19.64
N LEU A 89 -6.86 -14.26 18.32
CA LEU A 89 -7.16 -15.36 17.41
C LEU A 89 -5.96 -16.28 17.16
N GLY A 90 -4.80 -15.97 17.75
CA GLY A 90 -3.59 -16.77 17.63
C GLY A 90 -2.99 -16.77 16.21
N ILE A 91 -3.20 -15.68 15.46
CA ILE A 91 -2.57 -15.51 14.15
C ILE A 91 -1.06 -15.39 14.34
N PRO A 92 -0.25 -16.23 13.66
CA PRO A 92 1.19 -16.23 13.83
C PRO A 92 1.76 -14.89 13.36
N LEU A 93 2.75 -14.38 14.08
CA LEU A 93 3.47 -13.16 13.72
C LEU A 93 2.54 -11.99 13.34
N TYR A 94 1.41 -11.87 14.06
CA TYR A 94 0.35 -10.91 13.76
C TYR A 94 0.86 -9.45 13.64
N ARG A 95 1.94 -9.09 14.33
CA ARG A 95 2.55 -7.75 14.23
C ARG A 95 3.18 -7.48 12.88
N TYR A 96 3.63 -8.51 12.18
CA TYR A 96 4.18 -8.40 10.82
C TYR A 96 3.11 -8.58 9.74
N LEU A 97 1.88 -8.92 10.10
CA LEU A 97 0.79 -9.00 9.13
C LEU A 97 0.49 -7.61 8.57
N HIS A 98 0.61 -7.48 7.26
CA HIS A 98 0.35 -6.24 6.54
C HIS A 98 -1.05 -6.18 5.96
N SER A 99 -1.54 -7.29 5.44
CA SER A 99 -2.91 -7.35 4.93
C SER A 99 -3.49 -8.77 4.97
N TYR A 100 -4.80 -8.81 5.06
CA TYR A 100 -5.59 -10.03 4.97
C TYR A 100 -6.73 -9.83 3.99
N ARG A 101 -7.05 -10.87 3.23
CA ARG A 101 -8.17 -10.89 2.31
C ARG A 101 -8.84 -12.26 2.33
N ALA A 102 -10.17 -12.28 2.21
CA ALA A 102 -10.96 -13.49 1.98
C ALA A 102 -11.69 -13.38 0.67
N THR A 103 -11.81 -14.50 -0.04
CA THR A 103 -12.52 -14.58 -1.31
C THR A 103 -13.85 -15.34 -1.16
N LEU A 104 -14.69 -15.23 -2.16
CA LEU A 104 -16.02 -15.83 -2.17
C LEU A 104 -15.99 -17.37 -2.05
N ASP A 105 -14.92 -18.01 -2.53
CA ASP A 105 -14.70 -19.44 -2.51
C ASP A 105 -13.87 -19.94 -1.30
N ASN A 106 -13.81 -19.12 -0.24
CA ASN A 106 -13.12 -19.42 1.01
C ASN A 106 -11.58 -19.58 0.90
N MET A 107 -10.94 -18.93 -0.07
CA MET A 107 -9.50 -18.73 -0.01
C MET A 107 -9.19 -17.54 0.89
N HIS A 108 -8.24 -17.74 1.80
CA HIS A 108 -7.73 -16.71 2.71
C HIS A 108 -6.29 -16.38 2.35
N ILE A 109 -6.01 -15.11 2.14
CA ILE A 109 -4.71 -14.59 1.71
C ILE A 109 -4.17 -13.68 2.80
N TYR A 110 -3.04 -14.06 3.38
CA TYR A 110 -2.31 -13.27 4.35
C TYR A 110 -1.05 -12.72 3.68
N SER A 111 -0.78 -11.45 3.86
CA SER A 111 0.44 -10.81 3.38
C SER A 111 1.22 -10.26 4.57
N TYR A 112 2.41 -10.77 4.79
CA TYR A 112 3.32 -10.35 5.85
C TYR A 112 4.43 -9.50 5.27
N LEU A 113 4.90 -8.51 6.05
CA LEU A 113 6.16 -7.79 5.81
C LEU A 113 7.18 -8.29 6.81
N LEU A 114 8.05 -9.19 6.39
CA LEU A 114 9.03 -9.85 7.25
C LEU A 114 10.42 -9.22 7.05
N PRO A 115 11.18 -9.00 8.14
CA PRO A 115 12.58 -8.55 8.02
C PRO A 115 13.40 -9.57 7.23
N GLU A 116 14.15 -9.08 6.25
CA GLU A 116 14.97 -9.92 5.38
C GLU A 116 15.94 -10.83 6.18
N GLY A 117 16.54 -10.30 7.25
CA GLY A 117 17.47 -11.05 8.11
C GLY A 117 16.84 -12.17 8.93
N TYR A 118 15.50 -12.18 9.11
CA TYR A 118 14.79 -13.15 9.95
C TYR A 118 13.78 -14.00 9.20
N VAL A 119 13.60 -13.78 7.91
CA VAL A 119 12.52 -14.40 7.13
C VAL A 119 12.50 -15.92 7.26
N TYR A 120 13.65 -16.58 7.20
CA TYR A 120 13.77 -18.04 7.29
C TYR A 120 13.49 -18.59 8.69
N GLU A 121 13.65 -17.78 9.74
CA GLU A 121 13.31 -18.17 11.11
C GLU A 121 11.80 -18.03 11.36
N LEU A 122 11.15 -17.08 10.70
CA LEU A 122 9.75 -16.74 10.91
C LEU A 122 8.77 -17.59 10.10
N ILE A 123 9.17 -18.03 8.90
CA ILE A 123 8.31 -18.84 8.01
C ILE A 123 7.79 -20.13 8.67
N PRO A 124 8.59 -20.94 9.37
CA PRO A 124 8.10 -22.18 10.00
C PRO A 124 6.97 -21.97 10.99
N GLU A 125 6.93 -20.83 11.68
CA GLU A 125 5.81 -20.50 12.57
C GLU A 125 4.52 -20.25 11.79
N ILE A 126 4.60 -19.53 10.67
CA ILE A 126 3.47 -19.27 9.79
C ILE A 126 2.93 -20.59 9.20
N GLU A 127 3.82 -21.41 8.64
CA GLU A 127 3.48 -22.72 8.05
C GLU A 127 2.74 -23.62 9.04
N ARG A 128 3.32 -23.77 10.24
CA ARG A 128 2.75 -24.61 11.29
C ARG A 128 1.33 -24.18 11.71
N LYS A 129 1.04 -22.88 11.70
CA LYS A 129 -0.23 -22.32 12.19
C LYS A 129 -1.29 -22.18 11.10
N LEU A 130 -0.91 -21.76 9.90
CA LEU A 130 -1.86 -21.46 8.85
C LEU A 130 -2.07 -22.63 7.88
N ASN A 131 -1.19 -23.62 7.88
CA ASN A 131 -1.27 -24.79 7.01
C ASN A 131 -1.62 -24.40 5.55
N GLY A 132 -0.83 -23.50 4.98
CA GLY A 132 -1.06 -22.93 3.66
C GLY A 132 0.19 -22.97 2.80
N GLU A 133 0.01 -22.69 1.53
CA GLU A 133 1.11 -22.43 0.61
C GLU A 133 1.71 -21.07 0.92
N ILE A 134 3.01 -20.98 1.15
CA ILE A 134 3.74 -19.74 1.41
C ILE A 134 4.64 -19.43 0.23
N GLU A 135 4.61 -18.18 -0.19
CA GLU A 135 5.46 -17.66 -1.25
C GLU A 135 6.17 -16.40 -0.78
N LEU A 136 7.50 -16.40 -0.88
CA LEU A 136 8.34 -15.22 -0.64
C LEU A 136 8.49 -14.41 -1.92
N GLY A 137 8.61 -13.10 -1.76
CA GLY A 137 8.80 -12.22 -2.89
C GLY A 137 8.89 -10.75 -2.50
N VAL A 138 8.68 -9.90 -3.48
CA VAL A 138 8.70 -8.45 -3.33
C VAL A 138 7.38 -7.85 -3.80
N THR A 139 6.95 -6.80 -3.12
CA THR A 139 5.82 -6.00 -3.59
C THR A 139 6.32 -4.82 -4.40
N ILE A 140 5.94 -4.79 -5.66
CA ILE A 140 6.36 -3.79 -6.63
C ILE A 140 5.28 -2.73 -6.75
N PRO A 141 5.58 -1.46 -6.41
CA PRO A 141 4.65 -0.37 -6.61
C PRO A 141 4.53 -0.04 -8.10
N LEU A 142 3.31 0.25 -8.57
CA LEU A 142 3.08 0.71 -9.93
C LEU A 142 3.33 2.22 -10.05
N GLN A 143 4.04 2.62 -11.09
CA GLN A 143 4.31 4.02 -11.42
C GLN A 143 3.45 4.43 -12.61
N PHE A 144 2.40 5.19 -12.37
CA PHE A 144 1.46 5.64 -13.40
C PHE A 144 1.98 6.85 -14.16
N ASP A 145 1.73 6.89 -15.46
CA ASP A 145 2.01 8.04 -16.30
C ASP A 145 0.72 8.83 -16.58
N CYS A 146 0.54 9.95 -15.87
CA CYS A 146 -0.63 10.80 -16.02
C CYS A 146 -0.77 11.48 -17.41
N ASN A 147 0.23 11.37 -18.28
CA ASN A 147 0.12 11.82 -19.66
C ASN A 147 -0.55 10.79 -20.55
N LYS A 148 -0.57 9.51 -20.12
CA LYS A 148 -1.18 8.44 -20.89
C LYS A 148 -2.64 8.27 -20.47
N PRO A 149 -3.58 8.26 -21.43
CA PRO A 149 -4.96 7.93 -21.12
C PRO A 149 -5.06 6.48 -20.67
N ARG A 150 -5.96 6.21 -19.73
CA ARG A 150 -6.35 4.84 -19.40
C ARG A 150 -6.93 4.18 -20.61
N ARG A 151 -6.39 3.02 -20.95
CA ARG A 151 -6.84 2.22 -22.11
C ARG A 151 -6.72 0.75 -21.76
N LEU A 152 -7.63 -0.07 -22.29
CA LEU A 152 -7.38 -1.50 -22.34
C LEU A 152 -6.18 -1.74 -23.25
N PRO A 153 -5.13 -2.41 -22.79
CA PRO A 153 -3.89 -2.58 -23.56
C PRO A 153 -4.17 -3.48 -24.76
N ARG A 154 -3.67 -3.10 -25.93
CA ARG A 154 -3.65 -4.00 -27.07
C ARG A 154 -2.49 -4.98 -26.89
N PRO A 155 -2.66 -6.28 -27.22
CA PRO A 155 -1.61 -7.29 -27.03
C PRO A 155 -0.23 -6.91 -27.60
N GLY A 156 -0.17 -6.20 -28.70
CA GLY A 156 1.09 -5.77 -29.34
C GLY A 156 1.72 -4.50 -28.72
N SER A 157 1.02 -3.73 -27.85
CA SER A 157 1.53 -2.48 -27.28
C SER A 157 2.23 -2.64 -25.93
N LEU A 158 2.32 -3.87 -25.42
CA LEU A 158 2.80 -4.16 -24.08
C LEU A 158 4.33 -4.21 -23.95
N HIS A 159 5.05 -4.33 -25.05
CA HIS A 159 6.49 -4.62 -25.04
C HIS A 159 7.34 -3.52 -24.36
N GLU A 160 6.98 -2.25 -24.54
CA GLU A 160 7.68 -1.14 -23.91
C GLU A 160 7.44 -1.08 -22.40
N GLU A 161 6.23 -1.38 -21.96
CA GLU A 161 5.86 -1.38 -20.53
C GLU A 161 6.49 -2.59 -19.81
N ILE A 162 6.66 -3.73 -20.49
CA ILE A 162 7.39 -4.90 -20.00
C ILE A 162 8.86 -4.56 -19.68
N SER A 163 9.54 -3.86 -20.60
CA SER A 163 10.93 -3.46 -20.39
C SER A 163 11.09 -2.50 -19.21
N LYS A 164 10.09 -1.64 -18.96
CA LYS A 164 10.06 -0.77 -17.77
C LYS A 164 9.85 -1.57 -16.48
N ALA A 165 8.95 -2.56 -16.50
CA ALA A 165 8.72 -3.43 -15.36
C ALA A 165 10.00 -4.13 -14.88
N LEU A 166 10.77 -4.66 -15.80
CA LEU A 166 12.03 -5.35 -15.51
C LEU A 166 13.07 -4.39 -14.88
N ARG A 167 13.17 -3.15 -15.36
CA ARG A 167 14.07 -2.14 -14.76
C ARG A 167 13.71 -1.79 -13.32
N VAL A 168 12.42 -1.70 -12.99
CA VAL A 168 11.95 -1.42 -11.61
C VAL A 168 12.38 -2.51 -10.63
N LEU A 169 12.60 -3.76 -11.11
CA LEU A 169 13.10 -4.86 -10.28
C LEU A 169 14.59 -4.72 -9.95
N GLU A 170 15.37 -4.14 -10.86
CA GLU A 170 16.82 -4.01 -10.73
C GLU A 170 17.21 -2.80 -9.87
N GLU A 171 16.39 -1.76 -9.87
CA GLU A 171 16.66 -0.50 -9.15
C GLU A 171 15.98 -0.50 -7.77
N VAL A 172 16.71 -0.89 -6.73
CA VAL A 172 16.27 -0.68 -5.34
C VAL A 172 16.89 0.62 -4.82
N PRO A 173 16.07 1.65 -4.53
CA PRO A 173 16.59 2.88 -3.94
C PRO A 173 17.24 2.57 -2.59
N GLN A 174 18.54 2.83 -2.46
CA GLN A 174 19.21 2.71 -1.17
C GLN A 174 18.98 3.98 -0.35
N ALA A 175 18.34 3.83 0.79
CA ALA A 175 18.13 4.94 1.72
C ALA A 175 18.33 4.47 3.14
N LYS A 176 19.00 5.32 3.93
CA LYS A 176 19.08 5.11 5.38
C LYS A 176 17.75 5.55 5.99
N ILE A 177 16.93 4.58 6.33
CA ILE A 177 15.61 4.77 6.96
C ILE A 177 15.79 4.89 8.47
N ASN A 178 14.99 5.74 9.10
CA ASN A 178 14.95 5.91 10.55
C ASN A 178 13.50 5.80 11.08
N LEU A 179 13.34 5.80 12.39
CA LEU A 179 12.04 5.64 13.03
C LEU A 179 11.02 6.72 12.61
N LEU A 180 11.48 7.97 12.37
CA LEU A 180 10.58 9.04 11.93
C LEU A 180 10.04 8.78 10.51
N ASP A 181 10.84 8.14 9.65
CA ASP A 181 10.40 7.74 8.31
C ASP A 181 9.32 6.68 8.39
N LEU A 182 9.51 5.69 9.27
CA LEU A 182 8.50 4.66 9.52
C LEU A 182 7.20 5.23 10.08
N MET A 183 7.28 6.25 10.96
CA MET A 183 6.11 6.97 11.45
C MET A 183 5.38 7.72 10.33
N ILE A 184 6.13 8.34 9.40
CA ILE A 184 5.56 8.97 8.22
C ILE A 184 4.83 7.92 7.37
N TYR A 185 5.46 6.79 7.08
CA TYR A 185 4.86 5.73 6.28
C TYR A 185 3.63 5.12 6.95
N ALA A 186 3.69 4.82 8.24
CA ALA A 186 2.54 4.30 8.98
C ALA A 186 1.36 5.28 8.99
N GLY A 187 1.63 6.58 9.19
CA GLY A 187 0.60 7.61 9.10
C GLY A 187 -0.03 7.72 7.71
N LEU A 188 0.77 7.53 6.64
CA LEU A 188 0.28 7.52 5.26
C LEU A 188 -0.49 6.24 4.92
N ASP A 189 -0.17 5.10 5.53
CA ASP A 189 -0.96 3.87 5.37
C ASP A 189 -2.36 4.05 5.97
N LEU A 190 -2.46 4.67 7.15
CA LEU A 190 -3.73 4.93 7.81
C LEU A 190 -4.55 6.01 7.10
N ASN A 191 -3.89 7.05 6.61
CA ASN A 191 -4.53 8.14 5.90
C ASN A 191 -3.69 8.61 4.70
N PRO A 192 -3.81 7.96 3.54
CA PRO A 192 -3.04 8.31 2.34
C PRO A 192 -3.20 9.77 1.88
N LEU A 193 -4.30 10.41 2.22
CA LEU A 193 -4.57 11.81 1.89
C LEU A 193 -4.19 12.80 3.00
N ALA A 194 -3.58 12.34 4.10
CA ALA A 194 -3.16 13.20 5.21
C ALA A 194 -2.17 14.27 4.76
N GLY A 195 -2.31 15.49 5.21
CA GLY A 195 -1.29 16.52 5.09
C GLY A 195 -0.16 16.33 6.11
N VAL A 196 0.99 16.99 5.92
CA VAL A 196 2.12 16.88 6.86
C VAL A 196 1.73 17.28 8.29
N ARG A 197 0.78 18.22 8.47
CA ARG A 197 0.28 18.60 9.80
C ARG A 197 -0.55 17.49 10.46
N GLU A 198 -1.29 16.73 9.68
CA GLU A 198 -2.09 15.60 10.20
C GLU A 198 -1.18 14.43 10.59
N LEU A 199 -0.08 14.21 9.85
CA LEU A 199 0.94 13.22 10.21
C LEU A 199 1.70 13.56 11.50
N GLN A 200 1.54 14.78 12.04
CA GLN A 200 2.10 15.17 13.33
C GLN A 200 1.45 14.45 14.51
N ASP A 201 0.21 13.99 14.34
CA ASP A 201 -0.51 13.22 15.34
C ASP A 201 -0.29 11.72 15.14
N PRO A 202 0.52 11.05 15.98
CA PRO A 202 0.74 9.62 15.91
C PRO A 202 -0.32 8.79 16.64
N SER A 203 -1.33 9.42 17.25
CA SER A 203 -2.38 8.72 18.01
C SER A 203 -3.05 7.59 17.23
N PRO A 204 -3.37 7.73 15.92
CA PRO A 204 -3.93 6.63 15.15
C PRO A 204 -2.99 5.42 15.05
N ILE A 205 -1.66 5.66 14.94
CA ILE A 205 -0.66 4.59 14.89
C ILE A 205 -0.55 3.91 16.26
N TYR A 206 -0.56 4.69 17.33
CA TYR A 206 -0.52 4.14 18.70
C TYR A 206 -1.77 3.29 18.99
N SER A 207 -2.95 3.79 18.63
CA SER A 207 -4.21 3.07 18.83
C SER A 207 -4.24 1.75 18.05
N GLU A 208 -3.74 1.74 16.82
CA GLU A 208 -3.73 0.55 15.99
C GLU A 208 -2.65 -0.45 16.39
N ARG A 209 -1.39 0.03 16.58
CA ARG A 209 -0.22 -0.84 16.76
C ARG A 209 0.07 -1.21 18.20
N LEU A 210 -0.20 -0.32 19.15
CA LEU A 210 0.16 -0.48 20.56
C LEU A 210 -1.06 -0.58 21.48
N GLU A 211 -2.26 -0.37 20.94
CA GLU A 211 -3.53 -0.35 21.70
C GLU A 211 -3.54 0.66 22.84
N ILE A 212 -2.75 1.73 22.70
CA ILE A 212 -2.68 2.81 23.66
C ILE A 212 -3.62 3.91 23.23
N GLU A 213 -4.77 4.03 23.90
CA GLU A 213 -5.71 5.10 23.67
C GLU A 213 -5.35 6.34 24.53
N GLY A 214 -5.65 7.52 24.01
CA GLY A 214 -5.53 8.77 24.76
C GLY A 214 -4.12 9.34 24.92
N LEU A 215 -3.12 8.81 24.20
CA LEU A 215 -1.76 9.37 24.20
C LEU A 215 -1.72 10.66 23.36
N SER A 216 -1.67 11.83 24.01
CA SER A 216 -1.62 13.14 23.35
C SER A 216 -0.19 13.64 23.11
N HIS A 217 0.66 12.82 22.49
CA HIS A 217 1.98 13.28 22.07
C HIS A 217 1.96 13.64 20.59
N ARG A 218 2.55 14.78 20.24
CA ARG A 218 2.69 15.18 18.84
C ARG A 218 4.14 15.06 18.41
N LEU A 219 4.35 14.63 17.16
CA LEU A 219 5.68 14.66 16.54
C LEU A 219 6.12 16.12 16.33
N ASN A 220 7.44 16.35 16.45
CA ASN A 220 8.00 17.67 16.20
C ASN A 220 7.80 18.06 14.73
N TYR A 221 6.94 19.06 14.48
CA TYR A 221 6.54 19.46 13.13
C TYR A 221 7.73 19.85 12.24
N ARG A 222 8.71 20.58 12.78
CA ARG A 222 9.85 21.04 11.97
C ARG A 222 10.68 19.85 11.47
N ARG A 223 10.96 18.89 12.36
CA ARG A 223 11.70 17.66 11.99
C ARG A 223 10.88 16.81 11.03
N LEU A 224 9.59 16.62 11.30
CA LEU A 224 8.69 15.87 10.44
C LEU A 224 8.62 16.48 9.03
N ALA A 225 8.38 17.78 8.91
CA ALA A 225 8.27 18.47 7.63
C ALA A 225 9.60 18.49 6.85
N GLN A 226 10.72 18.63 7.54
CA GLN A 226 12.04 18.54 6.94
C GLN A 226 12.28 17.14 6.38
N ARG A 227 12.03 16.11 7.20
CA ARG A 227 12.27 14.71 6.80
C ARG A 227 11.33 14.29 5.67
N TYR A 228 10.06 14.69 5.74
CA TYR A 228 9.11 14.48 4.66
C TYR A 228 9.61 15.03 3.32
N ARG A 229 10.13 16.28 3.30
CA ARG A 229 10.68 16.87 2.08
C ARG A 229 11.89 16.11 1.55
N GLN A 230 12.78 15.62 2.43
CA GLN A 230 13.93 14.79 2.03
C GLN A 230 13.48 13.48 1.38
N LEU A 231 12.52 12.78 1.99
CA LEU A 231 11.96 11.55 1.45
C LEU A 231 11.24 11.79 0.12
N SER A 232 10.49 12.90 0.00
CA SER A 232 9.79 13.27 -1.23
C SER A 232 10.79 13.58 -2.36
N ALA A 233 11.85 14.35 -2.08
CA ALA A 233 12.91 14.65 -3.04
C ALA A 233 13.65 13.38 -3.51
N ALA A 234 13.83 12.40 -2.62
CA ALA A 234 14.40 11.09 -2.93
C ALA A 234 13.39 10.13 -3.58
N LYS A 235 12.15 10.56 -3.85
CA LYS A 235 11.03 9.75 -4.38
C LYS A 235 10.67 8.52 -3.52
N LEU A 236 10.94 8.59 -2.23
CA LEU A 236 10.70 7.50 -1.28
C LEU A 236 9.32 7.59 -0.59
N VAL A 237 8.67 8.76 -0.59
CA VAL A 237 7.35 8.92 0.05
C VAL A 237 6.27 8.10 -0.64
N GLY A 238 6.39 7.91 -1.94
CA GLY A 238 5.34 7.24 -2.73
C GLY A 238 4.23 8.19 -3.18
N ARG A 239 3.17 7.62 -3.74
CA ARG A 239 2.03 8.32 -4.34
C ARG A 239 0.72 7.75 -3.80
N VAL A 240 -0.39 8.37 -4.15
CA VAL A 240 -1.72 7.93 -3.73
C VAL A 240 -2.55 7.54 -4.95
N LEU A 241 -3.05 6.32 -4.96
CA LEU A 241 -4.04 5.88 -5.94
C LEU A 241 -5.42 5.84 -5.28
N LEU A 242 -6.39 6.54 -5.87
CA LEU A 242 -7.80 6.45 -5.52
C LEU A 242 -8.47 5.46 -6.47
N LEU A 243 -8.60 4.21 -6.05
CA LEU A 243 -8.99 3.11 -6.93
C LEU A 243 -10.36 3.32 -7.59
N ALA A 244 -11.39 3.68 -6.83
CA ALA A 244 -12.71 3.93 -7.39
C ALA A 244 -12.73 5.09 -8.39
N ALA A 245 -12.00 6.20 -8.10
CA ALA A 245 -11.88 7.33 -9.03
C ALA A 245 -11.07 6.95 -10.28
N ALA A 246 -10.04 6.11 -10.11
CA ALA A 246 -9.21 5.66 -11.22
C ALA A 246 -10.01 4.86 -12.24
N ILE A 247 -10.89 3.97 -11.84
CA ILE A 247 -11.66 3.14 -12.75
C ILE A 247 -12.97 3.79 -13.23
N GLY A 248 -13.43 4.85 -12.55
CA GLY A 248 -14.65 5.56 -12.92
C GLY A 248 -15.94 4.77 -12.70
N SER A 249 -15.90 3.72 -11.88
CA SER A 249 -17.05 2.87 -11.56
C SER A 249 -17.62 3.21 -10.19
N ASP A 250 -18.94 3.23 -10.08
CA ASP A 250 -19.63 3.43 -8.80
C ASP A 250 -19.66 2.14 -7.93
N ARG A 251 -19.39 0.99 -8.55
CA ARG A 251 -19.37 -0.33 -7.88
C ARG A 251 -18.22 -1.18 -8.40
N PRO A 252 -16.99 -0.85 -8.07
CA PRO A 252 -15.85 -1.63 -8.49
C PRO A 252 -15.83 -3.00 -7.78
N ILE A 253 -15.51 -4.04 -8.55
CA ILE A 253 -15.37 -5.40 -8.01
C ILE A 253 -13.87 -5.63 -7.74
N PRO A 254 -13.48 -5.87 -6.48
CA PRO A 254 -12.10 -6.26 -6.18
C PRO A 254 -11.90 -7.74 -6.50
N LEU A 255 -11.00 -8.02 -7.43
CA LEU A 255 -10.61 -9.38 -7.82
C LEU A 255 -9.19 -9.66 -7.34
N PHE A 256 -9.03 -10.66 -6.47
CA PHE A 256 -7.71 -11.23 -6.25
C PHE A 256 -7.36 -12.12 -7.44
N ILE A 257 -6.18 -11.91 -8.01
CA ILE A 257 -5.66 -12.70 -9.12
C ILE A 257 -4.27 -13.20 -8.79
N ARG A 258 -4.01 -14.49 -9.09
CA ARG A 258 -2.71 -15.13 -9.03
C ARG A 258 -2.42 -15.74 -10.39
N VAL A 259 -1.27 -15.42 -10.95
CA VAL A 259 -0.83 -15.90 -12.27
C VAL A 259 0.57 -16.51 -12.16
N ARG A 260 0.96 -17.31 -13.16
CA ARG A 260 2.34 -17.79 -13.25
C ARG A 260 3.34 -16.63 -13.37
N ARG A 261 4.55 -16.83 -12.88
CA ARG A 261 5.60 -15.79 -12.85
C ARG A 261 5.98 -15.28 -14.25
N ASP A 262 6.02 -16.15 -15.26
CA ASP A 262 6.33 -15.79 -16.65
C ASP A 262 5.32 -14.80 -17.25
N CYS A 263 4.13 -14.72 -16.68
CA CYS A 263 3.08 -13.79 -17.08
C CYS A 263 3.11 -12.42 -16.33
N PHE A 264 4.10 -12.20 -15.46
CA PHE A 264 4.27 -10.91 -14.77
C PHE A 264 4.24 -9.72 -15.73
N PRO A 265 4.95 -9.74 -16.87
CA PRO A 265 4.95 -8.59 -17.78
C PRO A 265 3.55 -8.23 -18.29
N ILE A 266 2.73 -9.23 -18.59
CA ILE A 266 1.37 -9.03 -19.10
C ILE A 266 0.47 -8.43 -18.00
N LEU A 267 0.52 -9.00 -16.78
CA LEU A 267 -0.24 -8.50 -15.65
C LEU A 267 0.18 -7.07 -15.27
N TYR A 268 1.49 -6.80 -15.25
CA TYR A 268 2.02 -5.48 -14.96
C TYR A 268 1.55 -4.42 -15.96
N ALA A 269 1.66 -4.72 -17.26
CA ALA A 269 1.22 -3.81 -18.30
C ALA A 269 -0.29 -3.59 -18.30
N PHE A 270 -1.08 -4.64 -18.03
CA PHE A 270 -2.52 -4.54 -17.87
C PHE A 270 -2.88 -3.62 -16.68
N ALA A 271 -2.24 -3.85 -15.53
CA ALA A 271 -2.49 -3.07 -14.32
C ALA A 271 -2.11 -1.59 -14.49
N LEU A 272 -0.99 -1.30 -15.16
CA LEU A 272 -0.60 0.08 -15.50
C LEU A 272 -1.60 0.75 -16.45
N ALA A 273 -2.04 0.06 -17.48
CA ALA A 273 -2.95 0.62 -18.47
C ALA A 273 -4.34 0.90 -17.88
N THR A 274 -4.79 0.07 -16.96
CA THR A 274 -6.13 0.18 -16.34
C THR A 274 -6.14 0.96 -15.04
N TRP A 275 -4.97 1.18 -14.42
CA TRP A 275 -4.83 1.77 -13.08
C TRP A 275 -5.62 1.01 -12.01
N SER A 276 -5.67 -0.30 -12.14
CA SER A 276 -6.56 -1.16 -11.38
C SER A 276 -5.99 -1.65 -10.05
N THR A 277 -4.70 -1.43 -9.79
CA THR A 277 -4.04 -1.79 -8.54
C THR A 277 -2.87 -0.85 -8.24
N PRO A 278 -2.55 -0.60 -6.95
CA PRO A 278 -1.38 0.20 -6.58
C PRO A 278 -0.06 -0.56 -6.68
N SER A 279 -0.10 -1.88 -6.53
CA SER A 279 1.11 -2.72 -6.46
C SER A 279 0.83 -4.15 -6.88
N ILE A 280 1.90 -4.86 -7.23
CA ILE A 280 1.89 -6.28 -7.59
C ILE A 280 2.89 -7.01 -6.69
N PHE A 281 2.49 -8.13 -6.11
CA PHE A 281 3.39 -9.07 -5.47
C PHE A 281 4.04 -9.95 -6.55
N LEU A 282 5.37 -9.98 -6.54
CA LEU A 282 6.17 -10.86 -7.38
C LEU A 282 6.87 -11.88 -6.50
N GLY A 283 6.37 -13.10 -6.49
CA GLY A 283 6.91 -14.24 -5.79
C GLY A 283 7.95 -15.02 -6.61
N GLU A 284 8.43 -16.12 -6.06
CA GLU A 284 9.39 -17.00 -6.74
C GLU A 284 8.76 -17.74 -7.91
N GLU A 285 7.54 -18.20 -7.77
CA GLU A 285 6.84 -19.00 -8.79
C GLU A 285 5.62 -18.29 -9.38
N THR A 286 5.01 -17.38 -8.63
CA THR A 286 3.77 -16.73 -9.05
C THR A 286 3.81 -15.21 -8.88
N VAL A 287 2.80 -14.58 -9.46
CA VAL A 287 2.55 -13.13 -9.32
C VAL A 287 1.12 -12.96 -8.86
N ALA A 288 0.91 -12.10 -7.87
CA ALA A 288 -0.41 -11.88 -7.32
C ALA A 288 -0.73 -10.39 -7.09
N THR A 289 -1.99 -10.04 -7.21
CA THR A 289 -2.48 -8.70 -6.87
C THR A 289 -4.00 -8.71 -6.66
N VAL A 290 -4.52 -7.58 -6.14
CA VAL A 290 -5.95 -7.29 -6.17
C VAL A 290 -6.21 -6.25 -7.26
N LEU A 291 -6.90 -6.65 -8.29
CA LEU A 291 -7.38 -5.75 -9.34
C LEU A 291 -8.74 -5.21 -8.95
N VAL A 292 -8.91 -3.91 -9.08
CA VAL A 292 -10.21 -3.26 -8.94
C VAL A 292 -10.62 -2.82 -10.33
N LEU A 293 -11.58 -3.54 -10.92
CA LEU A 293 -11.94 -3.41 -12.32
C LEU A 293 -13.43 -3.05 -12.48
N PRO A 294 -13.79 -2.29 -13.51
CA PRO A 294 -15.17 -2.27 -13.98
C PRO A 294 -15.48 -3.60 -14.69
N ASP A 295 -16.78 -3.97 -14.74
CA ASP A 295 -17.25 -5.24 -15.29
C ASP A 295 -16.67 -5.54 -16.69
N GLU A 296 -16.65 -4.54 -17.56
CA GLU A 296 -16.14 -4.64 -18.93
C GLU A 296 -14.66 -5.04 -19.00
N ALA A 297 -13.85 -4.53 -18.07
CA ALA A 297 -12.43 -4.83 -18.01
C ALA A 297 -12.14 -6.21 -17.39
N THR A 298 -13.07 -6.76 -16.62
CA THR A 298 -12.93 -8.08 -16.00
C THR A 298 -12.90 -9.19 -17.05
N GLU A 299 -13.81 -9.15 -18.02
CA GLU A 299 -13.81 -10.14 -19.10
C GLU A 299 -12.56 -10.02 -19.98
N TYR A 300 -12.13 -8.79 -20.26
CA TYR A 300 -10.89 -8.58 -21.01
C TYR A 300 -9.65 -9.09 -20.25
N ALA A 301 -9.57 -8.87 -18.94
CA ALA A 301 -8.51 -9.42 -18.11
C ALA A 301 -8.47 -10.96 -18.18
N ARG A 302 -9.65 -11.60 -18.13
CA ARG A 302 -9.77 -13.05 -18.25
C ARG A 302 -9.29 -13.58 -19.61
N GLN A 303 -9.59 -12.88 -20.69
CA GLN A 303 -9.13 -13.25 -22.03
C GLN A 303 -7.62 -13.04 -22.20
N LEU A 304 -7.09 -11.91 -21.70
CA LEU A 304 -5.68 -11.58 -21.83
C LEU A 304 -4.77 -12.48 -20.99
N LEU A 305 -5.21 -12.83 -19.79
CA LEU A 305 -4.44 -13.58 -18.81
C LEU A 305 -4.82 -15.06 -18.75
N GLY A 306 -5.80 -15.53 -19.54
CA GLY A 306 -6.49 -16.82 -19.39
C GLY A 306 -5.57 -18.01 -19.14
N GLU A 307 -4.57 -18.23 -19.99
CA GLU A 307 -3.60 -19.32 -19.83
C GLU A 307 -2.60 -19.13 -18.70
N CYS A 308 -2.48 -17.90 -18.18
CA CYS A 308 -1.59 -17.53 -17.10
C CYS A 308 -2.22 -17.71 -15.72
N ILE A 309 -3.55 -17.71 -15.64
CA ILE A 309 -4.29 -17.68 -14.38
C ILE A 309 -4.16 -19.01 -13.64
N LEU A 310 -3.63 -18.93 -12.42
CA LEU A 310 -3.62 -20.03 -11.45
C LEU A 310 -4.82 -19.97 -10.53
N TYR A 311 -5.23 -18.71 -10.18
CA TYR A 311 -6.38 -18.48 -9.32
C TYR A 311 -6.96 -17.08 -9.58
N VAL A 312 -8.29 -17.00 -9.52
CA VAL A 312 -9.02 -15.74 -9.46
C VAL A 312 -10.20 -15.88 -8.50
N GLY A 313 -10.39 -14.88 -7.65
CA GLY A 313 -11.51 -14.87 -6.70
C GLY A 313 -11.99 -13.46 -6.39
N VAL A 314 -13.30 -13.30 -6.19
CA VAL A 314 -13.88 -12.04 -5.74
C VAL A 314 -13.53 -11.83 -4.28
N VAL A 315 -12.89 -10.72 -3.93
CA VAL A 315 -12.59 -10.37 -2.55
C VAL A 315 -13.88 -9.94 -1.86
N THR A 316 -14.27 -10.68 -0.84
CA THR A 316 -15.49 -10.43 -0.05
C THR A 316 -15.21 -9.62 1.20
N ARG A 317 -14.00 -9.77 1.75
CA ARG A 317 -13.55 -9.13 2.97
C ARG A 317 -12.05 -8.94 2.95
N GLY A 318 -11.58 -7.88 3.55
CA GLY A 318 -10.15 -7.64 3.75
C GLY A 318 -9.91 -6.46 4.67
N PHE A 319 -8.73 -6.43 5.24
CA PHE A 319 -8.20 -5.28 5.95
C PHE A 319 -6.70 -5.17 5.68
N GLY A 320 -6.16 -3.99 5.89
CA GLY A 320 -4.73 -3.71 5.88
C GLY A 320 -4.31 -3.09 7.20
N THR A 321 -3.06 -3.29 7.57
CA THR A 321 -2.42 -2.66 8.71
C THR A 321 -1.28 -1.76 8.25
N THR A 322 -0.70 -1.02 9.15
CA THR A 322 0.46 -0.18 8.87
C THR A 322 1.77 -0.99 8.93
N ILE A 323 2.88 -0.35 8.54
CA ILE A 323 4.22 -0.87 8.82
C ILE A 323 4.38 -1.11 10.33
N PRO A 324 5.02 -2.21 10.76
CA PRO A 324 5.20 -2.56 12.17
C PRO A 324 6.28 -1.70 12.85
N VAL A 325 5.99 -0.41 13.05
CA VAL A 325 6.96 0.59 13.57
C VAL A 325 7.53 0.24 14.94
N GLU A 326 6.77 -0.47 15.77
CA GLU A 326 7.18 -0.95 17.10
C GLU A 326 8.19 -2.10 17.03
N MET A 327 8.36 -2.71 15.86
CA MET A 327 9.30 -3.80 15.61
C MET A 327 10.65 -3.30 15.06
N TYR A 328 10.92 -1.99 15.12
CA TYR A 328 12.15 -1.41 14.63
C TYR A 328 12.99 -0.82 15.77
N ASP A 329 14.26 -1.26 15.89
CA ASP A 329 15.23 -0.67 16.80
C ASP A 329 15.97 0.49 16.10
N PRO A 330 15.71 1.75 16.48
CA PRO A 330 16.32 2.90 15.85
C PRO A 330 17.79 3.13 16.24
N PHE A 331 18.30 2.48 17.30
CA PHE A 331 19.67 2.61 17.75
C PHE A 331 20.59 1.68 16.96
N GLU A 332 20.13 0.46 16.75
CA GLU A 332 20.82 -0.53 15.91
C GLU A 332 20.48 -0.37 14.42
N GLY A 333 19.40 0.36 14.10
CA GLY A 333 18.95 0.59 12.73
C GLY A 333 18.41 -0.67 12.05
N GLN A 334 17.81 -1.58 12.81
CA GLN A 334 17.35 -2.89 12.34
C GLN A 334 15.98 -3.26 12.90
N TRP A 335 15.34 -4.23 12.25
CA TRP A 335 14.11 -4.85 12.72
C TRP A 335 14.41 -5.84 13.83
N VAL A 336 13.49 -5.97 14.79
CA VAL A 336 13.63 -6.85 15.97
C VAL A 336 12.39 -7.73 16.13
N LEU A 337 12.56 -8.87 16.79
CA LEU A 337 11.44 -9.83 17.00
C LEU A 337 10.52 -9.42 18.14
N ASN A 338 10.97 -8.57 19.05
CA ASN A 338 10.19 -8.09 20.18
C ASN A 338 9.79 -6.62 20.01
N PRO A 339 8.53 -6.25 20.29
CA PRO A 339 8.09 -4.87 20.13
C PRO A 339 8.83 -3.91 21.05
N GLN A 340 9.17 -2.75 20.52
CA GLN A 340 9.83 -1.68 21.25
C GLN A 340 8.80 -0.68 21.83
N PRO A 341 9.07 -0.04 22.98
CA PRO A 341 8.20 0.96 23.58
C PRO A 341 8.22 2.27 22.78
N LEU A 342 7.51 2.30 21.66
CA LEU A 342 7.53 3.36 20.64
C LEU A 342 7.45 4.80 21.22
N PRO A 343 6.55 5.15 22.16
CA PRO A 343 6.49 6.51 22.70
C PRO A 343 7.79 6.93 23.41
N ASN A 344 8.43 5.99 24.14
CA ASN A 344 9.70 6.24 24.80
C ASN A 344 10.84 6.41 23.81
N LEU A 345 10.89 5.62 22.73
CA LEU A 345 11.88 5.75 21.67
C LEU A 345 11.76 7.10 20.97
N LEU A 346 10.56 7.51 20.59
CA LEU A 346 10.31 8.80 19.94
C LEU A 346 10.72 9.98 20.86
N ARG A 347 10.47 9.88 22.17
CA ARG A 347 10.91 10.89 23.15
C ARG A 347 12.43 10.95 23.25
N ARG A 348 13.12 9.81 23.40
CA ARG A 348 14.58 9.73 23.50
C ARG A 348 15.27 10.27 22.24
N LEU A 349 14.71 10.05 21.06
CA LEU A 349 15.21 10.56 19.79
C LEU A 349 14.84 12.05 19.56
N GLY A 350 14.07 12.65 20.46
CA GLY A 350 13.62 14.03 20.34
C GLY A 350 12.67 14.26 19.17
N PHE A 351 11.93 13.24 18.75
CA PHE A 351 10.93 13.36 17.67
C PHE A 351 9.57 13.85 18.17
N LEU A 352 9.31 13.77 19.48
CA LEU A 352 8.12 14.35 20.07
C LEU A 352 8.30 15.85 20.28
N ALA A 353 7.21 16.63 20.17
CA ALA A 353 7.19 18.02 20.56
C ALA A 353 7.37 18.12 22.09
N SER A 354 8.11 19.14 22.53
CA SER A 354 8.09 19.51 23.94
C SER A 354 6.67 19.95 24.32
N SER A 355 6.17 19.38 25.39
CA SER A 355 4.87 19.76 25.99
C SER A 355 4.87 21.20 26.43
#